data_d8f694a0350618a1f0ccbb83ba294daf
#
_entry.id   d8f694a0350618a1f0ccbb83ba294daf
#
_cell.length_a   1.000
_cell.length_b   1.000
_cell.length_c   1.000
_cell.angle_alpha   90.00
_cell.angle_beta   90.00
_cell.angle_gamma   90.00
#
_symmetry.space_group_name_H-M   'P 1'
#
loop_
_entity.id
_entity.type
_entity.pdbx_description
1 polymer ?
#
loop_
_entity_poly.entity_id
_entity_poly.type
_entity_poly.pdbx_seq_one_letter_code
_entity_poly.pdbx_strand_id
1 'polypeptide(L)'
;MANLSKTFGEREVAPPEREALVRSVFRRVADRYDLMNDLMSFGIHRLWKRSLAWAVDPRPGQLIVDLAGGTGDVARLVMGADRRVVVIDPSVEMMQAGRGSRKSLVDWSAGTAESMPLPDACVDTLTISFGIRNVTDIDTALAEIWRVLKPGGRLLCLEFSTPAAPLRPFYEAYNRHVIPRLGAMVARHPDAYHYLIESIRRFPDQEEMKRLLEAQRFTDVYYRNYSFGIACLHVASRPGNAG
;
A
#
# COMPACT_ATOMS: atom_id res chain seq x y z
N MET A 1 3.42 8.48 19.06
CA MET A 1 3.41 7.69 17.81
C MET A 1 4.68 6.85 17.74
N ALA A 2 4.57 5.55 17.49
CA ALA A 2 5.75 4.75 17.21
C ALA A 2 6.35 5.25 15.89
N ASN A 3 7.57 5.75 15.94
CA ASN A 3 8.25 6.29 14.75
C ASN A 3 8.65 5.12 13.83
N LEU A 4 7.79 4.80 12.86
CA LEU A 4 8.00 3.73 11.88
C LEU A 4 9.34 3.87 11.14
N SER A 5 9.86 5.10 11.00
CA SER A 5 11.11 5.40 10.29
C SER A 5 12.37 4.84 10.97
N LYS A 6 12.30 4.53 12.26
CA LYS A 6 13.44 4.09 13.08
C LYS A 6 13.38 2.63 13.51
N THR A 7 12.47 1.82 12.95
CA THR A 7 12.30 0.44 13.38
C THR A 7 12.18 -0.53 12.21
N PHE A 8 12.79 -1.71 12.35
CA PHE A 8 12.64 -2.86 11.45
C PHE A 8 12.41 -4.12 12.28
N GLY A 9 11.18 -4.62 12.29
CA GLY A 9 10.77 -5.59 13.30
C GLY A 9 10.92 -4.99 14.70
N GLU A 10 11.50 -5.75 15.63
CA GLU A 10 11.78 -5.29 17.00
C GLU A 10 13.08 -4.46 17.13
N ARG A 11 13.86 -4.35 16.05
CA ARG A 11 15.16 -3.66 16.07
C ARG A 11 14.99 -2.17 15.79
N GLU A 12 15.70 -1.33 16.53
CA GLU A 12 15.93 0.06 16.17
C GLU A 12 17.01 0.13 15.07
N VAL A 13 16.70 0.87 14.01
CA VAL A 13 17.58 1.04 12.84
C VAL A 13 17.53 2.48 12.35
N ALA A 14 18.59 2.95 11.71
CA ALA A 14 18.57 4.24 11.05
C ALA A 14 17.67 4.22 9.80
N PRO A 15 17.02 5.35 9.41
CA PRO A 15 16.13 5.37 8.25
C PRO A 15 16.73 4.82 6.95
N PRO A 16 17.99 5.11 6.55
CA PRO A 16 18.59 4.52 5.36
C PRO A 16 18.79 3.00 5.48
N GLU A 17 19.14 2.51 6.67
CA GLU A 17 19.27 1.07 6.94
C GLU A 17 17.92 0.38 6.86
N ARG A 18 16.87 0.99 7.42
CA ARG A 18 15.49 0.48 7.31
C ARG A 18 15.06 0.34 5.85
N GLU A 19 15.27 1.36 5.03
CA GLU A 19 14.94 1.32 3.60
C GLU A 19 15.64 0.17 2.89
N ALA A 20 16.94 -0.02 3.12
CA ALA A 20 17.71 -1.11 2.54
C ALA A 20 17.20 -2.49 2.99
N LEU A 21 16.85 -2.65 4.27
CA LEU A 21 16.30 -3.88 4.82
C LEU A 21 14.92 -4.19 4.23
N VAL A 22 14.02 -3.20 4.18
CA VAL A 22 12.68 -3.34 3.57
C VAL A 22 12.82 -3.75 2.11
N ARG A 23 13.65 -3.05 1.33
CA ARG A 23 13.91 -3.39 -0.08
C ARG A 23 14.44 -4.82 -0.22
N SER A 24 15.33 -5.24 0.68
CA SER A 24 15.88 -6.60 0.67
C SER A 24 14.82 -7.67 0.93
N VAL A 25 13.85 -7.41 1.83
CA VAL A 25 12.71 -8.29 2.08
C VAL A 25 11.88 -8.47 0.81
N PHE A 26 11.44 -7.36 0.20
CA PHE A 26 10.60 -7.42 -1.01
C PHE A 26 11.31 -8.09 -2.18
N ARG A 27 12.61 -7.84 -2.38
CA ARG A 27 13.40 -8.52 -3.42
C ARG A 27 13.43 -10.04 -3.24
N ARG A 28 13.56 -10.54 -1.99
CA ARG A 28 13.60 -11.98 -1.70
C ARG A 28 12.27 -12.69 -1.90
N VAL A 29 11.16 -11.98 -1.74
CA VAL A 29 9.81 -12.55 -1.85
C VAL A 29 9.11 -12.18 -3.16
N ALA A 30 9.74 -11.42 -4.06
CA ALA A 30 9.12 -10.91 -5.28
C ALA A 30 8.39 -12.00 -6.08
N ASP A 31 9.05 -13.16 -6.32
CA ASP A 31 8.48 -14.27 -7.09
C ASP A 31 7.32 -14.99 -6.37
N ARG A 32 7.14 -14.77 -5.06
CA ARG A 32 6.14 -15.43 -4.22
C ARG A 32 5.28 -14.46 -3.45
N TYR A 33 5.36 -13.17 -3.79
CA TYR A 33 4.67 -12.11 -3.07
C TYR A 33 3.15 -12.33 -3.03
N ASP A 34 2.57 -12.69 -4.17
CA ASP A 34 1.13 -12.97 -4.24
C ASP A 34 0.74 -14.19 -3.42
N LEU A 35 1.56 -15.24 -3.45
CA LEU A 35 1.35 -16.43 -2.62
C LEU A 35 1.43 -16.11 -1.13
N MET A 36 2.36 -15.24 -0.73
CA MET A 36 2.47 -14.76 0.65
C MET A 36 1.21 -14.02 1.09
N ASN A 37 0.72 -13.09 0.26
CA ASN A 37 -0.52 -12.37 0.53
C ASN A 37 -1.74 -13.31 0.55
N ASP A 38 -1.81 -14.30 -0.34
CA ASP A 38 -2.86 -15.32 -0.35
C ASP A 38 -2.88 -16.11 0.96
N LEU A 39 -1.73 -16.57 1.43
CA LEU A 39 -1.63 -17.31 2.70
C LEU A 39 -2.03 -16.47 3.90
N MET A 40 -1.61 -15.20 3.94
CA MET A 40 -1.89 -14.29 5.06
C MET A 40 -3.36 -13.89 5.15
N SER A 41 -4.04 -13.82 4.03
CA SER A 41 -5.41 -13.35 3.93
C SER A 41 -6.40 -14.43 3.48
N PHE A 42 -5.98 -15.70 3.33
CA PHE A 42 -6.77 -16.75 2.69
C PHE A 42 -7.32 -16.33 1.30
N GLY A 43 -6.53 -15.55 0.55
CA GLY A 43 -6.92 -15.02 -0.75
C GLY A 43 -7.93 -13.85 -0.71
N ILE A 44 -8.44 -13.49 0.47
CA ILE A 44 -9.45 -12.43 0.62
C ILE A 44 -8.90 -11.06 0.18
N HIS A 45 -7.58 -10.82 0.27
CA HIS A 45 -6.96 -9.56 -0.20
C HIS A 45 -7.30 -9.25 -1.66
N ARG A 46 -7.54 -10.26 -2.49
CA ARG A 46 -7.96 -10.09 -3.90
C ARG A 46 -9.35 -9.45 -4.01
N LEU A 47 -10.26 -9.78 -3.09
CA LEU A 47 -11.58 -9.14 -3.00
C LEU A 47 -11.46 -7.70 -2.52
N TRP A 48 -10.59 -7.43 -1.54
CA TRP A 48 -10.32 -6.05 -1.08
C TRP A 48 -9.72 -5.20 -2.19
N LYS A 49 -8.74 -5.71 -2.97
CA LYS A 49 -8.19 -5.01 -4.14
C LYS A 49 -9.24 -4.74 -5.22
N ARG A 50 -10.16 -5.68 -5.46
CA ARG A 50 -11.30 -5.44 -6.39
C ARG A 50 -12.22 -4.35 -5.86
N SER A 51 -12.52 -4.34 -4.56
CA SER A 51 -13.32 -3.29 -3.93
C SER A 51 -12.64 -1.93 -4.00
N LEU A 52 -11.31 -1.87 -3.83
CA LEU A 52 -10.52 -0.68 -4.07
C LEU A 52 -10.66 -0.20 -5.53
N ALA A 53 -10.48 -1.09 -6.51
CA ALA A 53 -10.62 -0.76 -7.92
C ALA A 53 -12.02 -0.22 -8.28
N TRP A 54 -13.06 -0.76 -7.65
CA TRP A 54 -14.42 -0.23 -7.79
C TRP A 54 -14.56 1.18 -7.19
N ALA A 55 -13.93 1.43 -6.04
CA ALA A 55 -13.94 2.74 -5.41
C ALA A 55 -13.15 3.80 -6.19
N VAL A 56 -12.16 3.39 -6.99
CA VAL A 56 -11.44 4.28 -7.92
C VAL A 56 -12.41 4.89 -8.91
N ASP A 57 -13.41 4.13 -9.40
CA ASP A 57 -14.38 4.58 -10.42
C ASP A 57 -13.67 5.29 -11.59
N PRO A 58 -12.81 4.57 -12.33
CA PRO A 58 -11.90 5.18 -13.28
C PRO A 58 -12.66 5.76 -14.50
N ARG A 59 -12.32 6.98 -14.90
CA ARG A 59 -12.98 7.70 -16.00
C ARG A 59 -12.04 7.93 -17.18
N PRO A 60 -12.58 8.14 -18.39
CA PRO A 60 -11.78 8.50 -19.56
C PRO A 60 -10.91 9.74 -19.32
N GLY A 61 -9.70 9.74 -19.88
CA GLY A 61 -8.74 10.85 -19.80
C GLY A 61 -7.99 11.00 -18.48
N GLN A 62 -8.28 10.17 -17.47
CA GLN A 62 -7.60 10.25 -16.17
C GLN A 62 -6.18 9.68 -16.21
N LEU A 63 -5.30 10.29 -15.41
CA LEU A 63 -4.04 9.71 -14.97
C LEU A 63 -4.24 9.07 -13.58
N ILE A 64 -4.10 7.75 -13.51
CA ILE A 64 -4.18 6.96 -12.28
C ILE A 64 -2.77 6.47 -11.93
N VAL A 65 -2.35 6.67 -10.70
CA VAL A 65 -1.07 6.16 -10.19
C VAL A 65 -1.33 5.06 -9.17
N ASP A 66 -0.72 3.90 -9.37
CA ASP A 66 -0.66 2.81 -8.39
C ASP A 66 0.69 2.85 -7.70
N LEU A 67 0.74 3.53 -6.55
CA LEU A 67 1.96 3.78 -5.77
C LEU A 67 2.28 2.56 -4.90
N ALA A 68 3.57 2.22 -4.83
CA ALA A 68 4.04 0.96 -4.25
C ALA A 68 3.26 -0.24 -4.84
N GLY A 69 2.97 -0.17 -6.16
CA GLY A 69 2.10 -1.11 -6.83
C GLY A 69 2.73 -2.49 -7.09
N GLY A 70 4.02 -2.65 -6.86
CA GLY A 70 4.73 -3.92 -6.93
C GLY A 70 4.56 -4.62 -8.29
N THR A 71 3.84 -5.75 -8.30
CA THR A 71 3.51 -6.49 -9.52
C THR A 71 2.38 -5.87 -10.34
N GLY A 72 1.75 -4.77 -9.89
CA GLY A 72 0.72 -4.02 -10.62
C GLY A 72 -0.67 -4.64 -10.58
N ASP A 73 -1.02 -5.31 -9.52
CA ASP A 73 -2.34 -5.97 -9.39
C ASP A 73 -3.50 -4.97 -9.45
N VAL A 74 -3.40 -3.86 -8.71
CA VAL A 74 -4.43 -2.82 -8.73
C VAL A 74 -4.41 -2.08 -10.06
N ALA A 75 -3.23 -1.75 -10.58
CA ALA A 75 -3.09 -1.11 -11.89
C ALA A 75 -3.82 -1.91 -12.99
N ARG A 76 -3.69 -3.25 -12.99
CA ARG A 76 -4.40 -4.12 -13.94
C ARG A 76 -5.91 -4.13 -13.77
N LEU A 77 -6.42 -3.90 -12.57
CA LEU A 77 -7.86 -3.84 -12.32
C LEU A 77 -8.50 -2.53 -12.80
N VAL A 78 -7.69 -1.44 -12.86
CA VAL A 78 -8.18 -0.10 -13.22
C VAL A 78 -7.74 0.35 -14.61
N MET A 79 -6.89 -0.42 -15.32
CA MET A 79 -6.41 -0.05 -16.66
C MET A 79 -7.54 0.00 -17.69
N GLY A 80 -7.37 0.81 -18.71
CA GLY A 80 -8.28 0.96 -19.84
C GLY A 80 -7.59 1.73 -20.97
N ALA A 81 -8.07 1.55 -22.22
CA ALA A 81 -7.49 2.21 -23.39
C ALA A 81 -7.75 3.73 -23.42
N ASP A 82 -8.73 4.18 -22.63
CA ASP A 82 -9.21 5.56 -22.55
C ASP A 82 -8.56 6.38 -21.42
N ARG A 83 -7.60 5.79 -20.69
CA ARG A 83 -6.94 6.40 -19.52
C ARG A 83 -5.50 5.94 -19.43
N ARG A 84 -4.70 6.67 -18.66
CA ARG A 84 -3.30 6.31 -18.39
C ARG A 84 -3.18 5.76 -16.96
N VAL A 85 -2.52 4.62 -16.82
CA VAL A 85 -2.24 4.02 -15.53
C VAL A 85 -0.74 3.82 -15.39
N VAL A 86 -0.17 4.30 -14.29
CA VAL A 86 1.27 4.22 -14.00
C VAL A 86 1.48 3.52 -12.67
N VAL A 87 2.29 2.46 -12.66
CA VAL A 87 2.81 1.87 -11.43
C VAL A 87 4.10 2.59 -11.05
N ILE A 88 4.19 3.03 -9.80
CA ILE A 88 5.42 3.57 -9.21
C ILE A 88 5.81 2.68 -8.04
N ASP A 89 7.01 2.08 -8.10
CA ASP A 89 7.51 1.19 -7.06
C ASP A 89 9.04 1.33 -6.91
N PRO A 90 9.60 1.27 -5.69
CA PRO A 90 11.05 1.28 -5.49
C PRO A 90 11.74 -0.03 -5.91
N SER A 91 11.00 -1.14 -6.05
CA SER A 91 11.54 -2.43 -6.46
C SER A 91 11.37 -2.67 -7.95
N VAL A 92 12.48 -2.56 -8.67
CA VAL A 92 12.52 -2.87 -10.10
C VAL A 92 12.20 -4.35 -10.36
N GLU A 93 12.61 -5.23 -9.47
CA GLU A 93 12.37 -6.68 -9.55
C GLU A 93 10.86 -7.00 -9.46
N MET A 94 10.13 -6.35 -8.55
CA MET A 94 8.67 -6.49 -8.45
C MET A 94 7.98 -6.01 -9.73
N MET A 95 8.38 -4.86 -10.25
CA MET A 95 7.85 -4.33 -11.50
C MET A 95 8.15 -5.24 -12.70
N GLN A 96 9.35 -5.80 -12.76
CA GLN A 96 9.73 -6.77 -13.81
C GLN A 96 8.87 -8.03 -13.75
N ALA A 97 8.64 -8.59 -12.55
CA ALA A 97 7.75 -9.73 -12.36
C ALA A 97 6.31 -9.41 -12.82
N GLY A 98 5.85 -8.18 -12.59
CA GLY A 98 4.51 -7.72 -12.99
C GLY A 98 4.34 -7.42 -14.47
N ARG A 99 5.39 -6.97 -15.17
CA ARG A 99 5.32 -6.56 -16.58
C ARG A 99 4.87 -7.68 -17.52
N GLY A 100 5.27 -8.93 -17.25
CA GLY A 100 4.94 -10.09 -18.08
C GLY A 100 5.35 -9.95 -19.55
N SER A 101 4.98 -10.94 -20.37
CA SER A 101 5.29 -10.96 -21.81
C SER A 101 4.23 -10.26 -22.69
N ARG A 102 3.12 -9.78 -22.12
CA ARG A 102 2.01 -9.13 -22.86
C ARG A 102 2.16 -7.61 -22.84
N LYS A 103 1.84 -6.94 -23.99
CA LYS A 103 1.67 -5.49 -24.04
C LYS A 103 0.61 -5.09 -23.02
N SER A 104 1.05 -4.48 -21.92
CA SER A 104 0.18 -3.96 -20.86
C SER A 104 -0.13 -2.51 -21.17
N LEU A 105 -1.36 -2.09 -20.88
CA LEU A 105 -1.77 -0.67 -20.90
C LEU A 105 -1.31 0.09 -19.64
N VAL A 106 -0.33 -0.47 -18.93
CA VAL A 106 0.22 0.09 -17.70
C VAL A 106 1.66 0.54 -17.96
N ASP A 107 1.94 1.78 -17.63
CA ASP A 107 3.29 2.35 -17.58
C ASP A 107 3.96 2.00 -16.24
N TRP A 108 5.30 1.99 -16.22
CA TRP A 108 6.06 1.60 -15.03
C TRP A 108 7.20 2.60 -14.80
N SER A 109 7.34 3.08 -13.58
CA SER A 109 8.38 4.01 -13.17
C SER A 109 8.97 3.63 -11.82
N ALA A 110 10.29 3.70 -11.69
CA ALA A 110 10.93 3.56 -10.39
C ALA A 110 10.76 4.85 -9.59
N GLY A 111 10.41 4.71 -8.30
CA GLY A 111 10.23 5.85 -7.39
C GLY A 111 9.74 5.38 -6.02
N THR A 112 9.88 6.23 -5.02
CA THR A 112 9.36 6.00 -3.66
C THR A 112 8.13 6.84 -3.39
N ALA A 113 7.41 6.54 -2.32
CA ALA A 113 6.25 7.32 -1.91
C ALA A 113 6.65 8.72 -1.43
N GLU A 114 7.86 8.87 -0.92
CA GLU A 114 8.44 10.13 -0.44
C GLU A 114 9.01 11.00 -1.58
N SER A 115 9.23 10.40 -2.77
CA SER A 115 9.78 11.12 -3.93
C SER A 115 9.33 10.44 -5.23
N MET A 116 8.24 10.91 -5.79
CA MET A 116 7.69 10.41 -7.05
C MET A 116 8.23 11.20 -8.24
N PRO A 117 8.64 10.54 -9.34
CA PRO A 117 9.11 11.21 -10.56
C PRO A 117 7.94 11.77 -11.37
N LEU A 118 7.13 12.60 -10.72
CA LEU A 118 5.94 13.21 -11.30
C LEU A 118 5.90 14.71 -11.02
N PRO A 119 5.38 15.52 -11.95
CA PRO A 119 5.09 16.93 -11.72
C PRO A 119 4.04 17.15 -10.64
N ASP A 120 3.97 18.36 -10.12
CA ASP A 120 2.91 18.80 -9.22
C ASP A 120 1.55 18.75 -9.93
N ALA A 121 0.51 18.44 -9.17
CA ALA A 121 -0.89 18.55 -9.59
C ALA A 121 -1.19 17.88 -10.96
N CYS A 122 -0.63 16.68 -11.20
CA CYS A 122 -0.81 15.98 -12.47
C CYS A 122 -1.67 14.71 -12.37
N VAL A 123 -1.89 14.15 -11.16
CA VAL A 123 -2.57 12.88 -10.93
C VAL A 123 -4.04 13.10 -10.58
N ASP A 124 -4.95 12.40 -11.24
CA ASP A 124 -6.39 12.44 -10.92
C ASP A 124 -6.75 11.53 -9.75
N THR A 125 -6.17 10.33 -9.72
CA THR A 125 -6.40 9.36 -8.65
C THR A 125 -5.11 8.61 -8.34
N LEU A 126 -4.77 8.50 -7.05
CA LEU A 126 -3.65 7.73 -6.57
C LEU A 126 -4.16 6.60 -5.68
N THR A 127 -3.72 5.38 -5.98
CA THR A 127 -3.95 4.20 -5.15
C THR A 127 -2.66 3.78 -4.48
N ILE A 128 -2.76 3.31 -3.24
CA ILE A 128 -1.69 2.59 -2.54
C ILE A 128 -2.31 1.40 -1.81
N SER A 129 -1.83 0.20 -2.11
CA SER A 129 -2.41 -1.03 -1.58
C SER A 129 -1.35 -1.88 -0.90
N PHE A 130 -1.45 -2.03 0.42
CA PHE A 130 -0.51 -2.78 1.28
C PHE A 130 0.94 -2.31 1.18
N GLY A 131 1.13 -1.03 0.87
CA GLY A 131 2.43 -0.40 0.63
C GLY A 131 2.81 0.66 1.65
N ILE A 132 1.84 1.45 2.15
CA ILE A 132 2.12 2.65 2.95
C ILE A 132 2.78 2.35 4.30
N ARG A 133 2.55 1.18 4.91
CA ARG A 133 3.24 0.76 6.15
C ARG A 133 4.75 0.57 5.97
N ASN A 134 5.21 0.43 4.73
CA ASN A 134 6.60 0.18 4.38
C ASN A 134 7.39 1.45 4.06
N VAL A 135 6.72 2.60 3.92
CA VAL A 135 7.38 3.88 3.67
C VAL A 135 8.32 4.24 4.83
N THR A 136 9.34 4.99 4.53
CA THR A 136 10.32 5.39 5.56
C THR A 136 9.75 6.47 6.45
N ASP A 137 9.06 7.46 5.87
CA ASP A 137 8.41 8.55 6.57
C ASP A 137 7.00 8.78 5.99
N ILE A 138 5.99 8.51 6.82
CA ILE A 138 4.59 8.59 6.40
C ILE A 138 4.15 10.03 6.12
N ASP A 139 4.65 11.00 6.91
CA ASP A 139 4.28 12.40 6.74
C ASP A 139 4.85 12.94 5.43
N THR A 140 6.11 12.62 5.12
CA THR A 140 6.76 12.96 3.85
C THR A 140 6.04 12.29 2.67
N ALA A 141 5.67 11.01 2.79
CA ALA A 141 4.94 10.30 1.75
C ALA A 141 3.55 10.91 1.49
N LEU A 142 2.81 11.25 2.55
CA LEU A 142 1.49 11.89 2.41
C LEU A 142 1.59 13.30 1.81
N ALA A 143 2.61 14.07 2.18
CA ALA A 143 2.88 15.38 1.60
C ALA A 143 3.21 15.27 0.09
N GLU A 144 3.99 14.27 -0.29
CA GLU A 144 4.33 14.00 -1.69
C GLU A 144 3.12 13.52 -2.50
N ILE A 145 2.28 12.66 -1.93
CA ILE A 145 1.00 12.26 -2.53
C ILE A 145 0.11 13.48 -2.75
N TRP A 146 0.02 14.36 -1.75
CA TRP A 146 -0.74 15.61 -1.88
C TRP A 146 -0.18 16.50 -2.99
N ARG A 147 1.15 16.62 -3.12
CA ARG A 147 1.81 17.43 -4.15
C ARG A 147 1.41 17.00 -5.57
N VAL A 148 1.46 15.69 -5.84
CA VAL A 148 1.22 15.17 -7.20
C VAL A 148 -0.26 15.09 -7.58
N LEU A 149 -1.18 14.99 -6.62
CA LEU A 149 -2.61 14.98 -6.88
C LEU A 149 -3.06 16.33 -7.43
N LYS A 150 -3.93 16.34 -8.44
CA LYS A 150 -4.62 17.54 -8.89
C LYS A 150 -5.53 18.10 -7.78
N PRO A 151 -5.87 19.41 -7.79
CA PRO A 151 -7.02 19.90 -7.05
C PRO A 151 -8.27 19.07 -7.41
N GLY A 152 -8.98 18.56 -6.40
CA GLY A 152 -10.09 17.60 -6.57
C GLY A 152 -9.66 16.14 -6.83
N GLY A 153 -8.36 15.89 -6.93
CA GLY A 153 -7.82 14.51 -7.06
C GLY A 153 -7.98 13.71 -5.77
N ARG A 154 -7.99 12.37 -5.90
CA ARG A 154 -8.30 11.47 -4.77
C ARG A 154 -7.16 10.52 -4.47
N LEU A 155 -6.94 10.28 -3.17
CA LEU A 155 -6.14 9.19 -2.63
C LEU A 155 -7.06 8.06 -2.18
N LEU A 156 -6.73 6.82 -2.55
CA LEU A 156 -7.35 5.60 -2.04
C LEU A 156 -6.25 4.71 -1.45
N CYS A 157 -6.25 4.57 -0.13
CA CYS A 157 -5.25 3.81 0.62
C CYS A 157 -5.88 2.57 1.23
N LEU A 158 -5.53 1.38 0.72
CA LEU A 158 -5.94 0.09 1.26
C LEU A 158 -4.78 -0.50 2.06
N GLU A 159 -5.00 -0.74 3.36
CA GLU A 159 -3.94 -1.29 4.22
C GLU A 159 -4.54 -2.21 5.30
N PHE A 160 -3.69 -3.08 5.86
CA PHE A 160 -4.04 -3.78 7.09
C PHE A 160 -4.25 -2.79 8.22
N SER A 161 -5.14 -3.14 9.14
CA SER A 161 -5.48 -2.27 10.24
C SER A 161 -5.85 -3.08 11.50
N THR A 162 -6.40 -2.41 12.51
CA THR A 162 -6.75 -3.04 13.78
C THR A 162 -8.13 -3.68 13.71
N PRO A 163 -8.23 -5.02 13.86
CA PRO A 163 -9.52 -5.71 13.90
C PRO A 163 -10.41 -5.23 15.05
N ALA A 164 -11.73 -5.34 14.86
CA ALA A 164 -12.72 -5.08 15.90
C ALA A 164 -12.42 -5.90 17.18
N ALA A 165 -12.69 -5.31 18.33
CA ALA A 165 -12.31 -5.85 19.63
C ALA A 165 -12.66 -7.34 19.84
N PRO A 166 -13.85 -7.84 19.46
CA PRO A 166 -14.18 -9.25 19.64
C PRO A 166 -13.34 -10.21 18.80
N LEU A 167 -12.84 -9.76 17.63
CA LEU A 167 -12.03 -10.58 16.72
C LEU A 167 -10.54 -10.53 17.05
N ARG A 168 -10.09 -9.51 17.75
CA ARG A 168 -8.67 -9.24 18.04
C ARG A 168 -7.92 -10.44 18.65
N PRO A 169 -8.43 -11.13 19.69
CA PRO A 169 -7.72 -12.28 20.28
C PRO A 169 -7.51 -13.42 19.28
N PHE A 170 -8.51 -13.70 18.44
CA PHE A 170 -8.41 -14.75 17.41
C PHE A 170 -7.42 -14.38 16.32
N TYR A 171 -7.42 -13.11 15.88
CA TYR A 171 -6.47 -12.61 14.89
C TYR A 171 -5.04 -12.60 15.42
N GLU A 172 -4.83 -12.24 16.69
CA GLU A 172 -3.52 -12.29 17.33
C GLU A 172 -3.01 -13.73 17.46
N ALA A 173 -3.87 -14.67 17.86
CA ALA A 173 -3.52 -16.10 17.91
C ALA A 173 -3.16 -16.63 16.52
N TYR A 174 -3.90 -16.25 15.49
CA TYR A 174 -3.62 -16.59 14.09
C TYR A 174 -2.26 -16.05 13.65
N ASN A 175 -1.99 -14.76 13.88
CA ASN A 175 -0.71 -14.13 13.56
C ASN A 175 0.47 -14.74 14.31
N ARG A 176 0.27 -15.15 15.55
CA ARG A 176 1.33 -15.72 16.40
C ARG A 176 1.63 -17.18 16.07
N HIS A 177 0.62 -17.97 15.77
CA HIS A 177 0.76 -19.44 15.70
C HIS A 177 0.62 -20.00 14.29
N VAL A 178 -0.18 -19.39 13.42
CA VAL A 178 -0.48 -19.93 12.09
C VAL A 178 0.43 -19.33 11.03
N ILE A 179 0.53 -18.01 10.95
CA ILE A 179 1.31 -17.34 9.90
C ILE A 179 2.78 -17.76 9.90
N PRO A 180 3.50 -17.84 11.04
CA PRO A 180 4.90 -18.27 11.03
C PRO A 180 5.09 -19.71 10.55
N ARG A 181 4.14 -20.61 10.88
CA ARG A 181 4.19 -22.00 10.39
C ARG A 181 3.94 -22.10 8.89
N LEU A 182 2.94 -21.39 8.38
CA LEU A 182 2.69 -21.29 6.94
C LEU A 182 3.88 -20.66 6.22
N GLY A 183 4.47 -19.61 6.81
CA GLY A 183 5.68 -18.99 6.30
C GLY A 183 6.87 -19.94 6.20
N ALA A 184 7.11 -20.74 7.24
CA ALA A 184 8.18 -21.74 7.25
C ALA A 184 7.97 -22.84 6.20
N MET A 185 6.72 -23.21 5.92
CA MET A 185 6.40 -24.24 4.91
C MET A 185 6.55 -23.75 3.47
N VAL A 186 6.27 -22.47 3.21
CA VAL A 186 6.13 -21.92 1.85
C VAL A 186 7.32 -21.06 1.45
N ALA A 187 7.92 -20.34 2.39
CA ALA A 187 9.04 -19.46 2.12
C ALA A 187 10.30 -19.91 2.83
N ARG A 188 11.39 -19.92 2.07
CA ARG A 188 12.74 -20.13 2.61
C ARG A 188 13.24 -18.96 3.50
N HIS A 189 12.38 -17.97 3.81
CA HIS A 189 12.74 -16.71 4.49
C HIS A 189 11.76 -16.33 5.61
N PRO A 190 11.86 -16.93 6.79
CA PRO A 190 11.00 -16.63 7.94
C PRO A 190 11.04 -15.15 8.37
N ASP A 191 12.19 -14.47 8.19
CA ASP A 191 12.36 -13.06 8.57
C ASP A 191 11.38 -12.11 7.86
N ALA A 192 11.00 -12.42 6.61
CA ALA A 192 10.04 -11.62 5.86
C ALA A 192 8.64 -11.63 6.50
N TYR A 193 8.23 -12.76 7.07
CA TYR A 193 6.94 -12.90 7.75
C TYR A 193 6.96 -12.21 9.12
N HIS A 194 8.06 -12.29 9.85
CA HIS A 194 8.23 -11.55 11.10
C HIS A 194 8.14 -10.05 10.86
N TYR A 195 8.86 -9.54 9.87
CA TYR A 195 8.77 -8.13 9.47
C TYR A 195 7.32 -7.72 9.15
N LEU A 196 6.61 -8.54 8.39
CA LEU A 196 5.25 -8.24 7.95
C LEU A 196 4.28 -8.16 9.14
N ILE A 197 4.31 -9.13 10.06
CA ILE A 197 3.48 -9.12 11.28
C ILE A 197 3.78 -7.87 12.11
N GLU A 198 5.06 -7.55 12.32
CA GLU A 198 5.47 -6.38 13.09
C GLU A 198 5.08 -5.06 12.42
N SER A 199 5.23 -4.95 11.11
CA SER A 199 4.85 -3.75 10.37
C SER A 199 3.34 -3.48 10.46
N ILE A 200 2.51 -4.54 10.44
CA ILE A 200 1.06 -4.43 10.62
C ILE A 200 0.73 -3.97 12.05
N ARG A 201 1.36 -4.57 13.06
CA ARG A 201 1.09 -4.23 14.48
C ARG A 201 1.43 -2.79 14.85
N ARG A 202 2.41 -2.20 14.18
CA ARG A 202 2.89 -0.83 14.44
C ARG A 202 2.22 0.21 13.54
N PHE A 203 1.50 -0.23 12.51
CA PHE A 203 0.80 0.68 11.62
C PHE A 203 -0.36 1.36 12.35
N PRO A 204 -0.64 2.65 12.08
CA PRO A 204 -1.77 3.37 12.64
C PRO A 204 -3.09 2.62 12.48
N ASP A 205 -3.96 2.73 13.47
CA ASP A 205 -5.33 2.26 13.33
C ASP A 205 -6.14 3.15 12.37
N GLN A 206 -7.38 2.80 12.13
CA GLN A 206 -8.25 3.49 11.17
C GLN A 206 -8.41 4.98 11.48
N GLU A 207 -8.65 5.32 12.75
CA GLU A 207 -8.86 6.69 13.19
C GLU A 207 -7.55 7.49 13.21
N GLU A 208 -6.44 6.86 13.56
CA GLU A 208 -5.13 7.50 13.56
C GLU A 208 -4.69 7.79 12.12
N MET A 209 -4.90 6.86 11.18
CA MET A 209 -4.60 7.09 9.76
C MET A 209 -5.47 8.20 9.18
N LYS A 210 -6.76 8.25 9.54
CA LYS A 210 -7.65 9.34 9.15
C LYS A 210 -7.11 10.69 9.63
N ARG A 211 -6.70 10.80 10.90
CA ARG A 211 -6.11 12.03 11.46
C ARG A 211 -4.81 12.44 10.75
N LEU A 212 -3.97 11.48 10.35
CA LEU A 212 -2.76 11.77 9.57
C LEU A 212 -3.10 12.38 8.21
N LEU A 213 -4.12 11.84 7.53
CA LEU A 213 -4.59 12.40 6.26
C LEU A 213 -5.15 13.82 6.43
N GLU A 214 -5.98 14.05 7.44
CA GLU A 214 -6.54 15.38 7.75
C GLU A 214 -5.43 16.39 8.11
N ALA A 215 -4.40 15.98 8.87
CA ALA A 215 -3.24 16.81 9.19
C ALA A 215 -2.43 17.21 7.95
N GLN A 216 -2.42 16.40 6.90
CA GLN A 216 -1.81 16.70 5.60
C GLN A 216 -2.75 17.44 4.63
N ARG A 217 -3.81 18.11 5.16
CA ARG A 217 -4.76 18.96 4.44
C ARG A 217 -5.67 18.22 3.45
N PHE A 218 -5.79 16.90 3.54
CA PHE A 218 -6.81 16.19 2.81
C PHE A 218 -8.20 16.49 3.39
N THR A 219 -9.20 16.54 2.52
CA THR A 219 -10.62 16.71 2.87
C THR A 219 -11.42 15.48 2.51
N ASP A 220 -12.70 15.44 2.91
CA ASP A 220 -13.61 14.33 2.64
C ASP A 220 -13.02 12.98 3.07
N VAL A 221 -12.28 12.99 4.18
CA VAL A 221 -11.59 11.80 4.67
C VAL A 221 -12.56 10.86 5.33
N TYR A 222 -12.73 9.69 4.75
CA TYR A 222 -13.49 8.61 5.34
C TYR A 222 -12.80 7.27 5.14
N TYR A 223 -13.25 6.25 5.88
CA TYR A 223 -12.74 4.90 5.68
C TYR A 223 -13.84 3.85 5.69
N ARG A 224 -13.54 2.71 5.09
CA ARG A 224 -14.37 1.51 5.05
C ARG A 224 -13.58 0.32 5.55
N ASN A 225 -14.09 -0.32 6.60
CA ASN A 225 -13.51 -1.55 7.13
C ASN A 225 -13.90 -2.76 6.28
N TYR A 226 -12.92 -3.63 6.03
CA TYR A 226 -13.09 -4.94 5.43
C TYR A 226 -12.78 -6.04 6.44
N SER A 227 -13.52 -7.15 6.37
CA SER A 227 -13.31 -8.32 7.25
C SER A 227 -13.17 -7.91 8.72
N PHE A 228 -14.16 -7.17 9.21
CA PHE A 228 -14.20 -6.67 10.60
C PHE A 228 -12.99 -5.82 11.01
N GLY A 229 -12.41 -5.08 10.08
CA GLY A 229 -11.30 -4.17 10.32
C GLY A 229 -9.89 -4.77 10.15
N ILE A 230 -9.78 -6.03 9.70
CA ILE A 230 -8.48 -6.64 9.35
C ILE A 230 -7.79 -5.83 8.24
N ALA A 231 -8.57 -5.32 7.29
CA ALA A 231 -8.11 -4.34 6.31
C ALA A 231 -9.05 -3.13 6.30
N CYS A 232 -8.53 -2.00 5.91
CA CYS A 232 -9.25 -0.74 5.84
C CYS A 232 -8.90 0.01 4.56
N LEU A 233 -9.92 0.52 3.87
CA LEU A 233 -9.77 1.44 2.75
C LEU A 233 -10.04 2.85 3.23
N HIS A 234 -9.02 3.70 3.25
CA HIS A 234 -9.17 5.15 3.44
C HIS A 234 -9.30 5.83 2.10
N VAL A 235 -10.20 6.77 2.02
CA VAL A 235 -10.41 7.65 0.86
C VAL A 235 -10.28 9.08 1.33
N ALA A 236 -9.55 9.88 0.58
CA ALA A 236 -9.31 11.27 0.90
C ALA A 236 -9.20 12.09 -0.40
N SER A 237 -9.58 13.36 -0.37
CA SER A 237 -9.52 14.26 -1.51
C SER A 237 -8.53 15.39 -1.27
N ARG A 238 -7.74 15.76 -2.30
CA ARG A 238 -7.10 17.06 -2.31
C ARG A 238 -8.18 18.12 -2.59
N PRO A 239 -8.31 19.19 -1.78
CA PRO A 239 -9.29 20.23 -2.02
C PRO A 239 -9.24 20.75 -3.46
N GLY A 240 -10.41 20.98 -4.05
CA GLY A 240 -10.51 21.73 -5.31
C GLY A 240 -10.02 23.16 -5.12
N ASN A 241 -9.67 23.85 -6.21
CA ASN A 241 -9.45 25.29 -6.15
C ASN A 241 -10.76 25.93 -5.68
N ALA A 242 -10.67 26.75 -4.62
CA ALA A 242 -11.78 27.64 -4.29
C ALA A 242 -12.04 28.52 -5.49
N GLY A 243 -13.20 28.36 -6.13
CA GLY A 243 -13.67 29.17 -7.24
C GLY A 243 -13.87 30.62 -6.83
#